data_9d872d201b541ab680035b48f8f62c14
#
_entry.id   9d872d201b541ab680035b48f8f62c14
#
_cell.length_a   1.000
_cell.length_b   1.000
_cell.length_c   1.000
_cell.angle_alpha   90.00
_cell.angle_beta   90.00
_cell.angle_gamma   90.00
#
_symmetry.space_group_name_H-M   'P 1'
#
loop_
_entity.id
_entity.type
_entity.pdbx_description
1 polymer ?
#
loop_
_entity_poly.entity_id
_entity_poly.type
_entity_poly.pdbx_seq_one_letter_code
_entity_poly.pdbx_strand_id
1 'polypeptide(L)'
;MNFVTVIGLGESGYANLLKIIPALNPDMGGAICVMVLDSSDHVESFVKYLDAICDFEVTIGQNGTTLEGGSCYIFSASDQVLLSPYSGHYTFKVRSSEKIDNSESIDDLMVSTASLLKNRVAGVLLSGSQTDGSKGLEMILSEGGSSYILNPEYCLHKTMTSGPFVRYNLQGGLDETKLASVIQQCHYANKENVITA
;
A
#
# COMPACT_ATOMS: atom_id res chain seq x y z
N MET A 1 -1.03 12.67 -11.12
CA MET A 1 -1.33 11.59 -10.12
C MET A 1 -2.23 12.15 -9.05
N ASN A 2 -3.43 11.56 -8.89
CA ASN A 2 -4.47 12.14 -8.06
C ASN A 2 -4.50 11.55 -6.65
N PHE A 3 -4.32 10.25 -6.50
CA PHE A 3 -4.39 9.55 -5.23
C PHE A 3 -3.50 8.29 -5.23
N VAL A 4 -2.97 7.90 -4.08
CA VAL A 4 -2.17 6.69 -3.91
C VAL A 4 -2.63 5.92 -2.68
N THR A 5 -2.82 4.62 -2.83
CA THR A 5 -2.98 3.72 -1.68
C THR A 5 -1.69 2.95 -1.47
N VAL A 6 -1.15 3.00 -0.24
CA VAL A 6 -0.01 2.20 0.17
C VAL A 6 -0.49 1.07 1.07
N ILE A 7 -0.23 -0.17 0.68
CA ILE A 7 -0.64 -1.38 1.42
C ILE A 7 0.60 -2.07 1.97
N GLY A 8 0.62 -2.32 3.27
CA GLY A 8 1.65 -3.11 3.95
C GLY A 8 1.12 -4.46 4.40
N LEU A 9 1.89 -5.53 4.19
CA LEU A 9 1.56 -6.88 4.63
C LEU A 9 2.80 -7.73 4.87
N GLY A 10 2.66 -8.77 5.70
CA GLY A 10 3.62 -9.87 5.75
C GLY A 10 3.20 -11.02 4.83
N GLU A 11 3.98 -12.10 4.82
CA GLU A 11 3.72 -13.32 4.03
C GLU A 11 2.31 -13.90 4.24
N SER A 12 1.76 -13.77 5.44
CA SER A 12 0.39 -14.23 5.75
C SER A 12 -0.73 -13.36 5.14
N GLY A 13 -0.40 -12.21 4.56
CA GLY A 13 -1.35 -11.26 3.97
C GLY A 13 -1.67 -11.49 2.50
N TYR A 14 -0.99 -12.40 1.79
CA TYR A 14 -1.25 -12.66 0.38
C TYR A 14 -2.70 -13.01 0.08
N ALA A 15 -3.31 -13.87 0.91
CA ALA A 15 -4.72 -14.25 0.73
C ALA A 15 -5.69 -13.07 0.88
N ASN A 16 -5.36 -12.10 1.74
CA ASN A 16 -6.14 -10.86 1.86
C ASN A 16 -5.97 -9.98 0.62
N LEU A 17 -4.74 -9.84 0.13
CA LEU A 17 -4.44 -9.04 -1.07
C LEU A 17 -5.15 -9.58 -2.31
N LEU A 18 -5.22 -10.93 -2.47
CA LEU A 18 -5.95 -11.61 -3.56
C LEU A 18 -7.46 -11.34 -3.55
N LYS A 19 -8.03 -10.92 -2.44
CA LYS A 19 -9.45 -10.53 -2.36
C LYS A 19 -9.64 -9.02 -2.59
N ILE A 20 -8.62 -8.21 -2.31
CA ILE A 20 -8.70 -6.76 -2.38
C ILE A 20 -8.39 -6.26 -3.80
N ILE A 21 -7.19 -6.55 -4.35
CA ILE A 21 -6.75 -5.96 -5.62
C ILE A 21 -7.67 -6.35 -6.80
N PRO A 22 -8.10 -7.63 -6.99
CA PRO A 22 -9.00 -7.96 -8.08
C PRO A 22 -10.41 -7.36 -7.98
N ALA A 23 -10.79 -6.88 -6.78
CA ALA A 23 -12.07 -6.21 -6.56
C ALA A 23 -12.03 -4.70 -6.86
N LEU A 24 -10.84 -4.13 -7.09
CA LEU A 24 -10.68 -2.72 -7.43
C LEU A 24 -10.80 -2.48 -8.93
N ASN A 25 -11.36 -1.32 -9.31
CA ASN A 25 -11.45 -0.88 -10.69
C ASN A 25 -10.22 -0.01 -11.04
N PRO A 26 -9.39 -0.34 -12.04
CA PRO A 26 -8.25 0.49 -12.45
C PRO A 26 -8.65 1.90 -12.90
N ASP A 27 -9.88 2.07 -13.39
CA ASP A 27 -10.44 3.37 -13.76
C ASP A 27 -10.73 4.31 -12.58
N MET A 28 -10.55 3.86 -11.33
CA MET A 28 -10.74 4.72 -10.15
C MET A 28 -9.75 5.91 -10.13
N GLY A 29 -8.69 5.86 -10.94
CA GLY A 29 -7.66 6.90 -11.04
C GLY A 29 -6.71 6.91 -9.83
N GLY A 30 -5.42 6.98 -10.06
CA GLY A 30 -4.39 6.85 -9.02
C GLY A 30 -3.74 5.49 -9.03
N ALA A 31 -2.86 5.21 -8.10
CA ALA A 31 -2.02 4.00 -8.05
C ALA A 31 -2.14 3.26 -6.73
N ILE A 32 -1.81 1.97 -6.78
CA ILE A 32 -1.62 1.12 -5.61
C ILE A 32 -0.13 0.80 -5.47
N CYS A 33 0.41 0.98 -4.27
CA CYS A 33 1.77 0.58 -3.92
C CYS A 33 1.70 -0.45 -2.79
N VAL A 34 2.31 -1.60 -2.97
CA VAL A 34 2.26 -2.70 -2.00
C VAL A 34 3.66 -3.03 -1.53
N MET A 35 3.89 -3.03 -0.23
CA MET A 35 5.11 -3.53 0.38
C MET A 35 4.81 -4.87 1.07
N VAL A 36 5.48 -5.92 0.62
CA VAL A 36 5.32 -7.28 1.15
C VAL A 36 6.57 -7.66 1.93
N LEU A 37 6.42 -7.93 3.22
CA LEU A 37 7.53 -8.38 4.06
C LEU A 37 7.80 -9.87 3.87
N ASP A 38 8.27 -10.23 2.67
CA ASP A 38 8.64 -11.57 2.24
C ASP A 38 9.81 -11.50 1.25
N SER A 39 10.38 -12.65 0.90
CA SER A 39 11.50 -12.76 -0.03
C SER A 39 11.11 -12.31 -1.46
N SER A 40 12.08 -11.80 -2.21
CA SER A 40 11.87 -11.34 -3.59
C SER A 40 11.33 -12.45 -4.51
N ASP A 41 11.82 -13.69 -4.38
CA ASP A 41 11.40 -14.82 -5.22
C ASP A 41 9.91 -15.17 -5.02
N HIS A 42 9.43 -15.11 -3.78
CA HIS A 42 8.00 -15.32 -3.47
C HIS A 42 7.15 -14.18 -4.03
N VAL A 43 7.61 -12.94 -3.83
CA VAL A 43 6.91 -11.74 -4.33
C VAL A 43 6.83 -11.75 -5.85
N GLU A 44 7.91 -12.08 -6.57
CA GLU A 44 7.89 -12.17 -8.03
C GLU A 44 6.90 -13.22 -8.57
N SER A 45 6.85 -14.38 -7.92
CA SER A 45 5.90 -15.43 -8.27
C SER A 45 4.46 -15.00 -8.04
N PHE A 46 4.22 -14.29 -6.93
CA PHE A 46 2.92 -13.75 -6.58
C PHE A 46 2.46 -12.65 -7.55
N VAL A 47 3.35 -11.73 -7.94
CA VAL A 47 3.06 -10.65 -8.90
C VAL A 47 2.57 -11.23 -10.22
N LYS A 48 3.26 -12.24 -10.79
CA LYS A 48 2.85 -12.90 -12.03
C LYS A 48 1.45 -13.51 -11.94
N TYR A 49 1.13 -14.10 -10.79
CA TYR A 49 -0.20 -14.66 -10.56
C TYR A 49 -1.27 -13.57 -10.41
N LEU A 50 -0.98 -12.52 -9.64
CA LEU A 50 -1.92 -11.44 -9.40
C LEU A 50 -2.23 -10.65 -10.67
N ASP A 51 -1.21 -10.35 -11.49
CA ASP A 51 -1.36 -9.67 -12.79
C ASP A 51 -2.28 -10.46 -13.74
N ALA A 52 -2.17 -11.79 -13.73
CA ALA A 52 -3.01 -12.65 -14.58
C ALA A 52 -4.50 -12.68 -14.21
N ILE A 53 -4.87 -12.24 -13.01
CA ILE A 53 -6.26 -12.30 -12.50
C ILE A 53 -6.88 -10.92 -12.21
N CYS A 54 -6.12 -9.84 -12.41
CA CYS A 54 -6.57 -8.46 -12.16
C CYS A 54 -6.70 -7.67 -13.44
N ASP A 55 -7.55 -6.64 -13.41
CA ASP A 55 -7.65 -5.63 -14.47
C ASP A 55 -6.56 -4.53 -14.33
N PHE A 56 -5.89 -4.45 -13.18
CA PHE A 56 -4.71 -3.61 -12.98
C PHE A 56 -3.51 -4.18 -13.71
N GLU A 57 -2.63 -3.32 -14.22
CA GLU A 57 -1.25 -3.67 -14.53
C GLU A 57 -0.48 -3.87 -13.21
N VAL A 58 -0.19 -5.12 -12.86
CA VAL A 58 0.54 -5.46 -11.63
C VAL A 58 2.00 -5.76 -11.94
N THR A 59 2.91 -4.99 -11.38
CA THR A 59 4.34 -5.09 -11.69
C THR A 59 5.22 -4.97 -10.45
N ILE A 60 6.44 -5.48 -10.52
CA ILE A 60 7.49 -5.18 -9.54
C ILE A 60 7.96 -3.76 -9.75
N GLY A 61 7.87 -2.94 -8.70
CA GLY A 61 8.42 -1.59 -8.73
C GLY A 61 9.94 -1.59 -8.73
N GLN A 62 10.55 -0.82 -9.63
CA GLN A 62 12.00 -0.72 -9.78
C GLN A 62 12.51 0.70 -9.52
N ASN A 63 13.81 0.83 -9.29
CA ASN A 63 14.44 2.15 -9.15
C ASN A 63 14.25 2.99 -10.42
N GLY A 64 13.70 4.19 -10.25
CA GLY A 64 13.39 5.11 -11.36
C GLY A 64 12.05 4.87 -12.05
N THR A 65 11.29 3.81 -11.70
CA THR A 65 9.93 3.61 -12.22
C THR A 65 9.04 4.80 -11.86
N THR A 66 8.38 5.36 -12.85
CA THR A 66 7.41 6.44 -12.65
C THR A 66 6.11 5.91 -12.05
N LEU A 67 5.58 6.61 -11.08
CA LEU A 67 4.29 6.30 -10.47
C LEU A 67 3.15 6.75 -11.41
N GLU A 68 2.43 5.80 -11.97
CA GLU A 68 1.33 6.04 -12.92
C GLU A 68 -0.01 5.55 -12.40
N GLY A 69 -1.10 6.20 -12.81
CA GLY A 69 -2.45 5.78 -12.43
C GLY A 69 -2.90 4.54 -13.17
N GLY A 70 -3.73 3.71 -12.52
CA GLY A 70 -4.19 2.43 -13.06
C GLY A 70 -3.21 1.27 -12.87
N SER A 71 -2.07 1.51 -12.20
CA SER A 71 -1.04 0.50 -11.96
C SER A 71 -0.93 0.12 -10.48
N CYS A 72 -0.54 -1.13 -10.24
CA CYS A 72 -0.23 -1.68 -8.93
C CYS A 72 1.24 -2.09 -8.89
N TYR A 73 2.03 -1.39 -8.07
CA TYR A 73 3.46 -1.64 -7.88
C TYR A 73 3.68 -2.45 -6.62
N ILE A 74 4.38 -3.58 -6.72
CA ILE A 74 4.67 -4.45 -5.58
C ILE A 74 6.19 -4.46 -5.32
N PHE A 75 6.58 -4.41 -4.06
CA PHE A 75 7.95 -4.42 -3.57
C PHE A 75 8.10 -5.52 -2.51
N SER A 76 9.32 -6.02 -2.34
CA SER A 76 9.66 -7.07 -1.37
C SER A 76 10.40 -6.54 -0.15
N ALA A 77 10.54 -7.36 0.88
CA ALA A 77 11.30 -7.03 2.09
C ALA A 77 12.79 -6.75 1.85
N SER A 78 13.35 -7.18 0.71
CA SER A 78 14.73 -6.86 0.32
C SER A 78 14.91 -5.42 -0.14
N ASP A 79 13.81 -4.66 -0.28
CA ASP A 79 13.82 -3.32 -0.85
C ASP A 79 13.59 -2.25 0.21
N GLN A 80 14.45 -1.23 0.25
CA GLN A 80 14.12 0.06 0.82
C GLN A 80 13.54 0.93 -0.28
N VAL A 81 12.27 1.34 -0.13
CA VAL A 81 11.53 2.06 -1.16
C VAL A 81 11.07 3.40 -0.66
N LEU A 82 11.42 4.45 -1.39
CA LEU A 82 10.95 5.81 -1.14
C LEU A 82 10.30 6.37 -2.38
N LEU A 83 9.19 7.07 -2.24
CA LEU A 83 8.65 7.91 -3.30
C LEU A 83 9.45 9.21 -3.36
N SER A 84 9.76 9.70 -4.57
CA SER A 84 10.59 10.88 -4.78
C SER A 84 10.08 11.70 -5.97
N PRO A 85 10.10 13.05 -5.89
CA PRO A 85 9.78 13.89 -7.03
C PRO A 85 10.91 13.84 -8.06
N TYR A 86 10.56 13.76 -9.34
CA TYR A 86 11.49 13.82 -10.46
C TYR A 86 10.83 14.45 -11.69
N SER A 87 11.35 15.59 -12.18
CA SER A 87 10.89 16.26 -13.42
C SER A 87 9.38 16.47 -13.52
N GLY A 88 8.72 16.84 -12.41
CA GLY A 88 7.27 17.05 -12.38
C GLY A 88 6.42 15.78 -12.20
N HIS A 89 7.04 14.63 -12.08
CA HIS A 89 6.44 13.33 -11.77
C HIS A 89 6.94 12.80 -10.43
N TYR A 90 6.39 11.68 -10.00
CA TYR A 90 6.89 10.91 -8.86
C TYR A 90 7.50 9.61 -9.36
N THR A 91 8.66 9.25 -8.82
CA THR A 91 9.38 8.01 -9.14
C THR A 91 9.75 7.27 -7.87
N PHE A 92 9.91 5.96 -7.96
CA PHE A 92 10.42 5.17 -6.85
C PHE A 92 11.94 5.22 -6.80
N LYS A 93 12.50 5.48 -5.63
CA LYS A 93 13.90 5.21 -5.29
C LYS A 93 13.95 3.88 -4.59
N VAL A 94 14.44 2.86 -5.26
CA VAL A 94 14.55 1.50 -4.73
C VAL A 94 16.02 1.18 -4.51
N ARG A 95 16.34 0.73 -3.30
CA ARG A 95 17.65 0.16 -2.94
C ARG A 95 17.41 -1.24 -2.45
N SER A 96 17.92 -2.21 -3.20
CA SER A 96 17.88 -3.62 -2.82
C SER A 96 19.23 -4.02 -2.22
N SER A 97 19.23 -4.66 -1.06
CA SER A 97 20.45 -5.16 -0.42
C SER A 97 20.13 -6.23 0.62
N GLU A 98 20.86 -7.34 0.57
CA GLU A 98 20.82 -8.38 1.62
C GLU A 98 21.26 -7.89 3.02
N LYS A 99 21.85 -6.72 3.12
CA LYS A 99 22.37 -6.11 4.36
C LYS A 99 21.52 -4.97 4.90
N ILE A 100 20.43 -4.60 4.23
CA ILE A 100 19.50 -3.58 4.72
C ILE A 100 18.67 -4.21 5.85
N ASP A 101 18.64 -3.55 7.00
CA ASP A 101 17.65 -3.84 8.03
C ASP A 101 16.30 -3.30 7.55
N ASN A 102 15.47 -4.18 7.03
CA ASN A 102 14.18 -3.86 6.43
C ASN A 102 13.03 -3.86 7.46
N SER A 103 13.34 -3.64 8.73
CA SER A 103 12.36 -3.61 9.81
C SER A 103 11.34 -2.47 9.70
N GLU A 104 11.56 -1.50 8.81
CA GLU A 104 10.73 -0.31 8.60
C GLU A 104 10.40 -0.06 7.11
N SER A 105 10.41 -1.09 6.25
CA SER A 105 10.19 -0.94 4.80
C SER A 105 8.79 -0.42 4.46
N ILE A 106 7.76 -0.82 5.20
CA ILE A 106 6.39 -0.31 5.03
C ILE A 106 6.33 1.14 5.51
N ASP A 107 6.91 1.44 6.67
CA ASP A 107 6.96 2.78 7.23
C ASP A 107 7.67 3.76 6.29
N ASP A 108 8.83 3.38 5.73
CA ASP A 108 9.59 4.21 4.77
C ASP A 108 8.77 4.58 3.53
N LEU A 109 8.09 3.61 2.93
CA LEU A 109 7.23 3.86 1.76
C LEU A 109 6.04 4.74 2.12
N MET A 110 5.35 4.47 3.23
CA MET A 110 4.20 5.26 3.68
C MET A 110 4.61 6.70 4.04
N VAL A 111 5.69 6.88 4.81
CA VAL A 111 6.18 8.20 5.24
C VAL A 111 6.60 9.05 4.05
N SER A 112 7.37 8.50 3.11
CA SER A 112 7.79 9.24 1.93
C SER A 112 6.61 9.63 1.03
N THR A 113 5.63 8.73 0.88
CA THR A 113 4.42 8.98 0.09
C THR A 113 3.55 10.06 0.74
N ALA A 114 3.30 9.98 2.05
CA ALA A 114 2.51 10.96 2.79
C ALA A 114 3.16 12.36 2.78
N SER A 115 4.48 12.42 2.94
CA SER A 115 5.23 13.69 2.91
C SER A 115 5.06 14.45 1.59
N LEU A 116 4.94 13.73 0.47
CA LEU A 116 4.81 14.31 -0.88
C LEU A 116 3.37 14.56 -1.29
N LEU A 117 2.46 13.63 -0.99
CA LEU A 117 1.10 13.66 -1.51
C LEU A 117 0.07 14.17 -0.50
N LYS A 118 0.45 14.30 0.78
CA LYS A 118 -0.37 14.86 1.85
C LYS A 118 -1.71 14.11 2.01
N ASN A 119 -2.82 14.81 1.93
CA ASN A 119 -4.17 14.24 2.02
C ASN A 119 -4.59 13.33 0.86
N ARG A 120 -3.72 13.14 -0.14
CA ARG A 120 -3.98 12.28 -1.31
C ARG A 120 -3.39 10.88 -1.15
N VAL A 121 -3.31 10.38 0.08
CA VAL A 121 -2.78 9.05 0.39
C VAL A 121 -3.75 8.30 1.30
N ALA A 122 -3.92 7.02 1.02
CA ALA A 122 -4.47 6.06 1.97
C ALA A 122 -3.40 5.03 2.36
N GLY A 123 -3.29 4.74 3.66
CA GLY A 123 -2.48 3.65 4.19
C GLY A 123 -3.35 2.47 4.60
N VAL A 124 -2.91 1.26 4.30
CA VAL A 124 -3.63 0.02 4.65
C VAL A 124 -2.64 -0.97 5.25
N LEU A 125 -2.97 -1.58 6.40
CA LEU A 125 -2.23 -2.72 6.94
C LEU A 125 -3.09 -3.98 6.91
N LEU A 126 -2.49 -5.07 6.42
CA LEU A 126 -3.09 -6.39 6.35
C LEU A 126 -2.42 -7.37 7.33
N SER A 127 -2.64 -8.67 7.16
CA SER A 127 -2.04 -9.71 8.01
C SER A 127 -0.51 -9.74 7.90
N GLY A 128 0.16 -9.81 9.05
CA GLY A 128 1.61 -9.91 9.14
C GLY A 128 2.09 -10.20 10.57
N SER A 129 3.23 -10.88 10.67
CA SER A 129 3.88 -11.25 11.96
C SER A 129 4.79 -10.14 12.50
N GLN A 130 5.13 -9.15 11.67
CA GLN A 130 5.98 -8.02 12.02
C GLN A 130 5.16 -6.83 12.58
N THR A 131 5.85 -5.80 13.07
CA THR A 131 5.23 -4.59 13.66
C THR A 131 5.38 -3.34 12.78
N ASP A 132 5.90 -3.48 11.55
CA ASP A 132 6.12 -2.39 10.61
C ASP A 132 4.80 -1.77 10.10
N GLY A 133 4.84 -0.52 9.67
CA GLY A 133 3.72 0.23 9.08
C GLY A 133 2.94 1.13 10.05
N SER A 134 3.16 1.00 11.36
CA SER A 134 2.43 1.81 12.35
C SER A 134 2.80 3.30 12.32
N LYS A 135 4.08 3.62 12.15
CA LYS A 135 4.57 5.01 12.01
C LYS A 135 4.10 5.62 10.69
N GLY A 136 4.08 4.81 9.64
CA GLY A 136 3.60 5.20 8.33
C GLY A 136 2.12 5.59 8.35
N LEU A 137 1.26 4.80 8.99
CA LEU A 137 -0.15 5.15 9.18
C LEU A 137 -0.33 6.45 9.98
N GLU A 138 0.47 6.64 11.03
CA GLU A 138 0.46 7.87 11.83
C GLU A 138 0.84 9.09 10.98
N MET A 139 1.88 8.97 10.15
CA MET A 139 2.30 10.03 9.23
C MET A 139 1.21 10.36 8.22
N ILE A 140 0.57 9.35 7.62
CA ILE A 140 -0.53 9.55 6.67
C ILE A 140 -1.68 10.32 7.33
N LEU A 141 -2.09 9.94 8.54
CA LEU A 141 -3.14 10.66 9.29
C LEU A 141 -2.74 12.09 9.63
N SER A 142 -1.50 12.32 10.04
CA SER A 142 -1.00 13.67 10.38
C SER A 142 -0.95 14.62 9.18
N GLU A 143 -0.76 14.08 7.98
CA GLU A 143 -0.78 14.82 6.72
C GLU A 143 -2.19 14.94 6.09
N GLY A 144 -3.22 14.50 6.82
CA GLY A 144 -4.64 14.61 6.40
C GLY A 144 -5.10 13.50 5.46
N GLY A 145 -4.33 12.45 5.27
CA GLY A 145 -4.71 11.24 4.53
C GLY A 145 -5.62 10.31 5.32
N SER A 146 -5.88 9.14 4.81
CA SER A 146 -6.75 8.13 5.43
C SER A 146 -5.96 6.87 5.79
N SER A 147 -6.26 6.25 6.94
CA SER A 147 -5.60 5.01 7.37
C SER A 147 -6.64 3.94 7.69
N TYR A 148 -6.40 2.74 7.18
CA TYR A 148 -7.28 1.60 7.32
C TYR A 148 -6.50 0.36 7.76
N ILE A 149 -7.18 -0.54 8.45
CA ILE A 149 -6.56 -1.76 8.98
C ILE A 149 -7.55 -2.90 8.78
N LEU A 150 -7.06 -4.03 8.26
CA LEU A 150 -7.81 -5.26 8.26
C LEU A 150 -8.11 -5.66 9.71
N ASN A 151 -9.37 -5.97 10.01
CA ASN A 151 -9.72 -6.40 11.36
C ASN A 151 -8.86 -7.60 11.75
N PRO A 152 -8.16 -7.54 12.92
CA PRO A 152 -7.31 -8.63 13.39
C PRO A 152 -7.97 -10.00 13.44
N GLU A 153 -9.30 -10.07 13.54
CA GLU A 153 -10.05 -11.33 13.51
C GLU A 153 -10.00 -12.04 12.14
N TYR A 154 -9.71 -11.30 11.06
CA TYR A 154 -9.53 -11.85 9.71
C TYR A 154 -8.08 -12.06 9.33
N CYS A 155 -7.13 -11.79 10.25
CA CYS A 155 -5.71 -11.97 10.03
C CYS A 155 -5.26 -13.36 10.49
N LEU A 156 -4.46 -14.04 9.67
CA LEU A 156 -3.76 -15.25 10.09
C LEU A 156 -2.70 -14.91 11.16
N HIS A 157 -1.93 -13.84 10.94
CA HIS A 157 -1.03 -13.26 11.93
C HIS A 157 -1.48 -11.82 12.23
N LYS A 158 -1.82 -11.58 13.50
CA LYS A 158 -2.46 -10.33 13.96
C LYS A 158 -1.47 -9.23 14.36
N THR A 159 -0.17 -9.52 14.44
CA THR A 159 0.82 -8.62 15.05
C THR A 159 0.83 -7.25 14.39
N MET A 160 0.87 -7.21 13.06
CA MET A 160 0.92 -5.98 12.28
C MET A 160 -0.33 -5.10 12.46
N THR A 161 -1.49 -5.70 12.66
CA THR A 161 -2.77 -4.99 12.72
C THR A 161 -3.21 -4.67 14.14
N SER A 162 -2.88 -5.49 15.14
CA SER A 162 -3.43 -5.37 16.50
C SER A 162 -3.01 -4.08 17.21
N GLY A 163 -1.77 -3.68 17.11
CA GLY A 163 -1.26 -2.46 17.76
C GLY A 163 -1.93 -1.19 17.23
N PRO A 164 -1.88 -0.93 15.93
CA PRO A 164 -2.56 0.20 15.31
C PRO A 164 -4.08 0.16 15.50
N PHE A 165 -4.71 -1.02 15.44
CA PHE A 165 -6.15 -1.19 15.64
C PHE A 165 -6.61 -0.64 16.99
N VAL A 166 -5.88 -0.93 18.06
CA VAL A 166 -6.17 -0.41 19.40
C VAL A 166 -5.83 1.07 19.50
N ARG A 167 -4.65 1.48 19.00
CA ARG A 167 -4.15 2.85 19.11
C ARG A 167 -5.08 3.87 18.46
N TYR A 168 -5.62 3.57 17.28
CA TYR A 168 -6.47 4.49 16.52
C TYR A 168 -7.96 4.29 16.78
N ASN A 169 -8.32 3.42 17.74
CA ASN A 169 -9.72 3.13 18.10
C ASN A 169 -10.62 2.84 16.89
N LEU A 170 -10.13 2.03 15.97
CA LEU A 170 -10.82 1.66 14.74
C LEU A 170 -11.92 0.65 15.04
N GLN A 171 -12.99 1.13 15.67
CA GLN A 171 -14.14 0.32 16.03
C GLN A 171 -14.85 -0.22 14.78
N GLY A 172 -15.13 -1.51 14.80
CA GLY A 172 -15.90 -2.16 13.74
C GLY A 172 -15.10 -2.77 12.61
N GLY A 173 -13.77 -2.81 12.68
CA GLY A 173 -12.85 -3.50 11.78
C GLY A 173 -13.34 -3.76 10.36
N LEU A 174 -12.51 -3.50 9.37
CA LEU A 174 -12.87 -3.76 7.97
C LEU A 174 -12.48 -5.18 7.59
N ASP A 175 -13.38 -5.91 6.91
CA ASP A 175 -13.04 -7.10 6.12
C ASP A 175 -12.45 -6.68 4.76
N GLU A 176 -11.99 -7.64 3.98
CA GLU A 176 -11.34 -7.37 2.68
C GLU A 176 -12.29 -6.68 1.70
N THR A 177 -13.57 -7.03 1.70
CA THR A 177 -14.60 -6.43 0.82
C THR A 177 -14.82 -4.96 1.16
N LYS A 178 -14.93 -4.65 2.44
CA LYS A 178 -15.05 -3.25 2.90
C LYS A 178 -13.77 -2.46 2.65
N LEU A 179 -12.59 -3.08 2.83
CA LEU A 179 -11.31 -2.44 2.49
C LEU A 179 -11.25 -2.07 1.02
N ALA A 180 -11.59 -2.98 0.11
CA ALA A 180 -11.64 -2.69 -1.32
C ALA A 180 -12.61 -1.52 -1.61
N SER A 181 -13.79 -1.53 -0.99
CA SER A 181 -14.79 -0.47 -1.16
C SER A 181 -14.28 0.90 -0.70
N VAL A 182 -13.69 1.00 0.50
CA VAL A 182 -13.20 2.30 1.01
C VAL A 182 -11.99 2.81 0.24
N ILE A 183 -11.08 1.92 -0.20
CA ILE A 183 -9.98 2.27 -1.09
C ILE A 183 -10.53 2.92 -2.35
N GLN A 184 -11.46 2.25 -3.02
CA GLN A 184 -12.05 2.73 -4.26
C GLN A 184 -12.78 4.08 -4.08
N GLN A 185 -13.52 4.26 -2.99
CA GLN A 185 -14.18 5.52 -2.64
C GLN A 185 -13.18 6.67 -2.48
N CYS A 186 -12.05 6.44 -1.78
CA CYS A 186 -11.00 7.45 -1.64
C CYS A 186 -10.43 7.90 -3.00
N HIS A 187 -10.20 6.97 -3.90
CA HIS A 187 -9.71 7.26 -5.24
C HIS A 187 -10.74 8.06 -6.06
N TYR A 188 -12.00 7.66 -6.08
CA TYR A 188 -13.06 8.38 -6.82
C TYR A 188 -13.29 9.81 -6.29
N ALA A 189 -13.35 9.99 -4.98
CA ALA A 189 -13.52 11.31 -4.37
C ALA A 189 -12.40 12.28 -4.78
N ASN A 190 -11.15 11.78 -4.93
CA ASN A 190 -10.04 12.60 -5.39
C ASN A 190 -9.98 12.79 -6.91
N LYS A 191 -10.57 11.89 -7.70
CA LYS A 191 -10.68 12.04 -9.16
C LYS A 191 -11.65 13.15 -9.52
N GLU A 192 -12.78 13.28 -8.86
CA GLU A 192 -13.79 14.31 -9.11
C GLU A 192 -13.29 15.72 -8.77
N ASN A 193 -12.52 15.88 -7.70
CA ASN A 193 -11.95 17.18 -7.29
C ASN A 193 -10.97 17.78 -8.30
N VAL A 194 -10.41 16.99 -9.22
CA VAL A 194 -9.48 17.47 -10.27
C VAL A 194 -10.22 17.97 -11.51
N ILE A 195 -11.44 17.49 -11.76
CA ILE A 195 -12.25 17.90 -12.92
C ILE A 195 -12.90 19.27 -12.69
N THR A 196 -13.03 19.70 -11.42
CA THR A 196 -13.70 20.93 -11.01
C THR A 196 -12.75 22.08 -10.65
N ALA A 197 -11.45 21.90 -10.74
CA ALA A 197 -10.42 22.92 -10.48
C ALA A 197 -9.69 23.35 -11.76
#